data_3858c1d9bb004bc27a1e928550737ed9
#
_entry.id   3858c1d9bb004bc27a1e928550737ed9
#
_cell.length_a   1.000
_cell.length_b   1.000
_cell.length_c   1.000
_cell.angle_alpha   90.00
_cell.angle_beta   90.00
_cell.angle_gamma   90.00
#
_symmetry.space_group_name_H-M   'P 1'
#
loop_
_entity.id
_entity.type
_entity.pdbx_description
1 polymer ?
#
loop_
_entity_poly.entity_id
_entity_poly.type
_entity_poly.pdbx_seq_one_letter_code
_entity_poly.pdbx_strand_id
1 'polypeptide(L)'
;MKKLSYILTIVILIITSCQPKKLDEKLAATLILEKNHYPAIVDHDIFCGDPAHANTIFKSGLVEKGFVKVLQTRKFGDTTSFVSFTSAAKPYLLPTSTSDKISKIQRVKVADEVFGSITAIRIMSSGNKAIVEYITIRKKNIFAAAIKNGLKDTLTHEVYFIRNEDGWKLLYKKSEIEFLSF
;
A
#
# COMPACT_ATOMS: atom_id res chain seq x y z
N MET A 1 13.13 -54.61 33.03
CA MET A 1 11.78 -54.03 32.91
C MET A 1 11.71 -52.51 33.26
N LYS A 2 12.43 -52.00 34.27
CA LYS A 2 12.42 -50.57 34.64
C LYS A 2 12.96 -49.61 33.56
N LYS A 3 13.99 -50.01 32.78
CA LYS A 3 14.57 -49.19 31.70
C LYS A 3 13.65 -49.01 30.49
N LEU A 4 12.80 -49.98 30.19
CA LEU A 4 11.85 -49.94 29.10
C LEU A 4 10.68 -48.98 29.40
N SER A 5 10.30 -48.85 30.66
CA SER A 5 9.26 -47.93 31.13
C SER A 5 9.66 -46.46 30.99
N TYR A 6 10.92 -46.11 31.21
CA TYR A 6 11.45 -44.74 31.06
C TYR A 6 11.48 -44.28 29.59
N ILE A 7 11.78 -45.17 28.65
CA ILE A 7 11.81 -44.86 27.22
C ILE A 7 10.40 -44.58 26.72
N LEU A 8 9.39 -45.32 27.17
CA LEU A 8 8.01 -45.14 26.82
C LEU A 8 7.45 -43.76 27.32
N THR A 9 7.87 -43.35 28.52
CA THR A 9 7.44 -42.08 29.13
C THR A 9 8.05 -40.86 28.40
N ILE A 10 9.30 -40.96 27.91
CA ILE A 10 9.97 -39.90 27.16
C ILE A 10 9.35 -39.72 25.76
N VAL A 11 8.93 -40.80 25.10
CA VAL A 11 8.29 -40.73 23.78
C VAL A 11 6.92 -40.04 23.84
N ILE A 12 6.17 -40.18 24.93
CA ILE A 12 4.85 -39.52 25.09
C ILE A 12 4.98 -38.01 25.30
N LEU A 13 6.09 -37.49 25.81
CA LEU A 13 6.32 -36.05 26.03
C LEU A 13 6.62 -35.25 24.75
N ILE A 14 6.94 -35.92 23.65
CA ILE A 14 7.31 -35.26 22.38
C ILE A 14 6.07 -34.96 21.49
N ILE A 15 4.88 -35.52 21.81
CA ILE A 15 3.67 -35.32 21.01
C ILE A 15 2.89 -34.06 21.44
N THR A 16 3.43 -33.27 22.36
CA THR A 16 2.73 -32.08 22.81
C THR A 16 2.99 -30.90 21.87
N SER A 17 1.94 -30.53 21.20
CA SER A 17 1.67 -29.17 20.76
C SER A 17 2.06 -28.77 19.34
N CYS A 18 1.41 -29.34 18.37
CA CYS A 18 1.06 -28.58 17.20
C CYS A 18 -0.38 -28.04 17.36
N GLN A 19 -0.63 -27.19 18.36
CA GLN A 19 -1.88 -26.44 18.36
C GLN A 19 -1.82 -25.46 17.18
N PRO A 20 -2.83 -25.50 16.29
CA PRO A 20 -2.86 -24.58 15.16
C PRO A 20 -2.85 -23.16 15.71
N LYS A 21 -1.81 -22.37 15.36
CA LYS A 21 -1.65 -20.98 15.80
C LYS A 21 -2.95 -20.22 15.53
N LYS A 22 -3.53 -19.66 16.59
CA LYS A 22 -4.67 -18.74 16.47
C LYS A 22 -4.20 -17.53 15.66
N LEU A 23 -5.06 -17.00 14.79
CA LEU A 23 -4.79 -15.72 14.13
C LEU A 23 -4.89 -14.61 15.18
N ASP A 24 -3.76 -14.06 15.55
CA ASP A 24 -3.63 -12.89 16.40
C ASP A 24 -3.16 -11.68 15.60
N GLU A 25 -3.13 -10.51 16.23
CA GLU A 25 -2.72 -9.26 15.56
C GLU A 25 -1.28 -9.35 15.03
N LYS A 26 -0.37 -9.98 15.77
CA LYS A 26 1.03 -10.10 15.37
C LYS A 26 1.19 -10.95 14.11
N LEU A 27 0.53 -12.11 14.06
CA LEU A 27 0.57 -12.99 12.90
C LEU A 27 -0.11 -12.33 11.69
N ALA A 28 -1.28 -11.71 11.89
CA ALA A 28 -1.98 -11.00 10.84
C ALA A 28 -1.12 -9.86 10.26
N ALA A 29 -0.52 -9.03 11.12
CA ALA A 29 0.36 -7.94 10.69
C ALA A 29 1.57 -8.47 9.91
N THR A 30 2.23 -9.55 10.38
CA THR A 30 3.36 -10.15 9.68
C THR A 30 2.97 -10.57 8.26
N LEU A 31 1.87 -11.31 8.09
CA LEU A 31 1.41 -11.79 6.80
C LEU A 31 0.99 -10.65 5.86
N ILE A 32 0.39 -9.57 6.40
CA ILE A 32 0.04 -8.37 5.63
C ILE A 32 1.30 -7.65 5.15
N LEU A 33 2.30 -7.47 6.03
CA LEU A 33 3.56 -6.79 5.72
C LEU A 33 4.37 -7.55 4.66
N GLU A 34 4.48 -8.86 4.79
CA GLU A 34 5.17 -9.71 3.82
C GLU A 34 4.53 -9.65 2.43
N LYS A 35 3.19 -9.56 2.38
CA LYS A 35 2.45 -9.60 1.11
C LYS A 35 2.37 -8.25 0.40
N ASN A 36 2.22 -7.15 1.13
CA ASN A 36 1.94 -5.83 0.57
C ASN A 36 3.17 -4.93 0.42
N HIS A 37 4.36 -5.39 0.87
CA HIS A 37 5.64 -4.70 0.68
C HIS A 37 5.61 -3.22 1.12
N TYR A 38 5.10 -2.94 2.33
CA TYR A 38 5.17 -1.59 2.88
C TYR A 38 6.61 -1.19 3.24
N PRO A 39 7.00 0.09 3.08
CA PRO A 39 6.20 1.22 2.62
C PRO A 39 5.91 1.18 1.11
N ALA A 40 4.65 1.43 0.73
CA ALA A 40 4.24 1.54 -0.66
C ALA A 40 4.28 3.00 -1.13
N ILE A 41 4.71 3.21 -2.38
CA ILE A 41 4.71 4.55 -2.98
C ILE A 41 3.29 4.92 -3.38
N VAL A 42 2.81 6.09 -2.93
CA VAL A 42 1.60 6.73 -3.45
C VAL A 42 2.03 7.77 -4.47
N ASP A 43 1.55 7.62 -5.69
CA ASP A 43 1.90 8.48 -6.81
C ASP A 43 0.71 9.30 -7.32
N HIS A 44 1.02 10.28 -8.18
CA HIS A 44 0.06 11.15 -8.85
C HIS A 44 0.59 11.57 -10.20
N ASP A 45 -0.27 11.57 -11.22
CA ASP A 45 0.09 11.99 -12.57
C ASP A 45 -0.14 13.50 -12.74
N ILE A 46 0.91 14.22 -13.13
CA ILE A 46 0.85 15.63 -13.47
C ILE A 46 0.83 15.76 -15.00
N PHE A 47 -0.29 16.25 -15.53
CA PHE A 47 -0.50 16.49 -16.97
C PHE A 47 0.13 17.84 -17.35
N CYS A 48 1.42 17.81 -17.67
CA CYS A 48 2.20 19.03 -17.90
C CYS A 48 1.75 19.84 -19.11
N GLY A 49 1.05 19.22 -20.06
CA GLY A 49 0.49 19.87 -21.25
C GLY A 49 -0.88 20.51 -21.02
N ASP A 50 -1.56 20.25 -19.91
CA ASP A 50 -2.91 20.69 -19.61
C ASP A 50 -2.91 22.02 -18.82
N PRO A 51 -3.55 23.10 -19.34
CA PRO A 51 -3.61 24.39 -18.66
C PRO A 51 -4.45 24.35 -17.36
N ALA A 52 -5.49 23.51 -17.29
CA ALA A 52 -6.30 23.38 -16.07
C ALA A 52 -5.47 22.71 -14.94
N HIS A 53 -4.69 21.70 -15.30
CA HIS A 53 -3.77 21.05 -14.36
C HIS A 53 -2.64 22.00 -13.92
N ALA A 54 -2.09 22.78 -14.87
CA ALA A 54 -1.09 23.81 -14.57
C ALA A 54 -1.61 24.85 -13.57
N ASN A 55 -2.87 25.28 -13.69
CA ASN A 55 -3.49 26.17 -12.71
C ASN A 55 -3.63 25.54 -11.31
N THR A 56 -3.95 24.25 -11.23
CA THR A 56 -3.96 23.50 -9.95
C THR A 56 -2.57 23.47 -9.33
N ILE A 57 -1.55 23.17 -10.12
CA ILE A 57 -0.14 23.15 -9.67
C ILE A 57 0.32 24.55 -9.24
N PHE A 58 -0.06 25.60 -9.97
CA PHE A 58 0.26 26.97 -9.59
C PHE A 58 -0.30 27.33 -8.20
N LYS A 59 -1.58 26.98 -7.95
CA LYS A 59 -2.25 27.24 -6.66
C LYS A 59 -1.78 26.34 -5.51
N SER A 60 -1.02 25.28 -5.79
CA SER A 60 -0.55 24.34 -4.77
C SER A 60 0.64 24.84 -3.92
N GLY A 61 1.23 26.00 -4.30
CA GLY A 61 2.44 26.55 -3.66
C GLY A 61 3.74 25.87 -4.09
N LEU A 62 3.73 24.92 -5.02
CA LEU A 62 4.93 24.24 -5.53
C LEU A 62 5.86 25.17 -6.33
N VAL A 63 5.29 26.22 -6.98
CA VAL A 63 6.05 27.24 -7.70
C VAL A 63 6.84 28.10 -6.70
N GLU A 64 6.18 28.59 -5.66
CA GLU A 64 6.77 29.46 -4.63
C GLU A 64 7.88 28.74 -3.89
N LYS A 65 7.72 27.43 -3.68
CA LYS A 65 8.73 26.56 -3.03
C LYS A 65 9.84 26.10 -3.99
N GLY A 66 9.78 26.52 -5.26
CA GLY A 66 10.82 26.26 -6.25
C GLY A 66 10.88 24.85 -6.80
N PHE A 67 9.86 24.01 -6.63
CA PHE A 67 9.81 22.64 -7.18
C PHE A 67 9.40 22.57 -8.63
N VAL A 68 8.55 23.50 -9.07
CA VAL A 68 8.04 23.55 -10.44
C VAL A 68 8.06 24.97 -10.98
N LYS A 69 8.06 25.08 -12.32
CA LYS A 69 7.79 26.32 -13.04
C LYS A 69 6.52 26.13 -13.82
N VAL A 70 5.65 27.16 -13.84
CA VAL A 70 4.38 27.14 -14.57
C VAL A 70 4.36 28.31 -15.56
N LEU A 71 4.14 27.99 -16.84
CA LEU A 71 3.87 28.98 -17.87
C LEU A 71 2.40 29.39 -17.77
N GLN A 72 2.14 30.69 -17.52
CA GLN A 72 0.78 31.21 -17.42
C GLN A 72 0.15 31.47 -18.82
N THR A 73 0.98 31.74 -19.82
CA THR A 73 0.53 31.99 -21.19
C THR A 73 1.45 31.32 -22.20
N ARG A 74 0.89 30.93 -23.36
CA ARG A 74 1.64 30.39 -24.51
C ARG A 74 1.22 31.11 -25.76
N LYS A 75 2.14 31.29 -26.72
CA LYS A 75 1.83 31.75 -28.06
C LYS A 75 1.03 30.67 -28.81
N PHE A 76 0.20 31.09 -29.76
CA PHE A 76 -0.51 30.15 -30.64
C PHE A 76 0.53 29.27 -31.39
N GLY A 77 0.30 27.98 -31.42
CA GLY A 77 1.22 27.00 -32.04
C GLY A 77 2.39 26.56 -31.18
N ASP A 78 2.64 27.14 -30.00
CA ASP A 78 3.68 26.68 -29.05
C ASP A 78 3.26 25.39 -28.40
N THR A 79 4.13 24.38 -28.49
CA THR A 79 3.92 23.04 -27.90
C THR A 79 4.64 22.85 -26.57
N THR A 80 5.28 23.85 -26.00
CA THR A 80 5.96 23.79 -24.70
C THR A 80 5.00 23.38 -23.60
N SER A 81 5.44 22.55 -22.65
CA SER A 81 4.63 22.17 -21.50
C SER A 81 4.32 23.36 -20.60
N PHE A 82 3.11 23.43 -20.05
CA PHE A 82 2.76 24.46 -19.06
C PHE A 82 3.47 24.27 -17.74
N VAL A 83 3.71 22.99 -17.34
CA VAL A 83 4.44 22.66 -16.12
C VAL A 83 5.80 22.06 -16.47
N SER A 84 6.84 22.51 -15.79
CA SER A 84 8.19 21.94 -15.84
C SER A 84 8.75 21.79 -14.42
N PHE A 85 9.58 20.77 -14.21
CA PHE A 85 10.15 20.45 -12.90
C PHE A 85 11.56 21.02 -12.78
N THR A 86 11.90 21.54 -11.60
CA THR A 86 13.25 22.01 -11.29
C THR A 86 14.12 20.84 -10.78
N SER A 87 15.40 21.11 -10.53
CA SER A 87 16.30 20.13 -9.90
C SER A 87 15.84 19.71 -8.50
N ALA A 88 15.16 20.58 -7.76
CA ALA A 88 14.61 20.30 -6.45
C ALA A 88 13.50 19.23 -6.47
N ALA A 89 12.82 19.08 -7.60
CA ALA A 89 11.76 18.08 -7.76
C ALA A 89 12.31 16.65 -7.99
N LYS A 90 13.57 16.50 -8.43
CA LYS A 90 14.13 15.19 -8.83
C LYS A 90 13.86 14.04 -7.85
N PRO A 91 13.97 14.19 -6.51
CA PRO A 91 13.74 13.11 -5.56
C PRO A 91 12.30 12.57 -5.57
N TYR A 92 11.36 13.32 -6.13
CA TYR A 92 9.93 13.00 -6.16
C TYR A 92 9.46 12.51 -7.53
N LEU A 93 10.27 12.67 -8.58
CA LEU A 93 9.92 12.23 -9.92
C LEU A 93 10.08 10.71 -10.03
N LEU A 94 9.02 10.04 -10.48
CA LEU A 94 9.02 8.62 -10.72
C LEU A 94 9.27 8.32 -12.21
N PRO A 95 9.78 7.12 -12.54
CA PRO A 95 9.92 6.68 -13.92
C PRO A 95 8.59 6.79 -14.66
N THR A 96 8.64 7.33 -15.86
CA THR A 96 7.48 7.59 -16.70
C THR A 96 7.64 6.80 -18.00
N SER A 97 6.56 6.15 -18.46
CA SER A 97 6.56 5.39 -19.69
C SER A 97 6.81 6.28 -20.92
N THR A 98 7.18 5.69 -22.04
CA THR A 98 7.38 6.43 -23.31
C THR A 98 6.06 7.07 -23.77
N SER A 99 4.93 6.40 -23.63
CA SER A 99 3.60 6.90 -23.97
C SER A 99 3.23 8.13 -23.12
N ASP A 100 3.50 8.07 -21.81
CA ASP A 100 3.21 9.19 -20.90
C ASP A 100 4.10 10.40 -21.22
N LYS A 101 5.38 10.18 -21.58
CA LYS A 101 6.26 11.28 -22.01
C LYS A 101 5.72 11.98 -23.26
N ILE A 102 5.25 11.21 -24.24
CA ILE A 102 4.61 11.77 -25.45
C ILE A 102 3.37 12.59 -25.08
N SER A 103 2.58 12.07 -24.15
CA SER A 103 1.38 12.73 -23.62
C SER A 103 1.68 13.85 -22.62
N LYS A 104 2.97 14.15 -22.37
CA LYS A 104 3.44 15.14 -21.38
C LYS A 104 2.91 14.89 -19.98
N ILE A 105 2.84 13.63 -19.59
CA ILE A 105 2.49 13.20 -18.23
C ILE A 105 3.77 12.90 -17.46
N GLN A 106 3.89 13.46 -16.25
CA GLN A 106 4.96 13.13 -15.31
C GLN A 106 4.34 12.56 -14.04
N ARG A 107 4.71 11.33 -13.70
CA ARG A 107 4.34 10.70 -12.45
C ARG A 107 5.23 11.20 -11.32
N VAL A 108 4.62 11.61 -10.21
CA VAL A 108 5.33 12.11 -9.03
C VAL A 108 4.91 11.34 -7.78
N LYS A 109 5.86 11.06 -6.90
CA LYS A 109 5.60 10.53 -5.57
C LYS A 109 4.95 11.63 -4.73
N VAL A 110 3.81 11.33 -4.09
CA VAL A 110 3.06 12.26 -3.23
C VAL A 110 3.06 11.85 -1.77
N ALA A 111 3.24 10.55 -1.48
CA ALA A 111 3.36 10.02 -0.12
C ALA A 111 4.07 8.67 -0.10
N ASP A 112 4.49 8.25 1.09
CA ASP A 112 4.74 6.86 1.45
C ASP A 112 3.55 6.35 2.27
N GLU A 113 2.94 5.26 1.83
CA GLU A 113 1.91 4.57 2.60
C GLU A 113 2.57 3.49 3.45
N VAL A 114 2.43 3.59 4.76
CA VAL A 114 3.00 2.64 5.73
C VAL A 114 1.89 1.88 6.44
N PHE A 115 2.16 0.65 6.83
CA PHE A 115 1.27 -0.10 7.70
C PHE A 115 1.13 0.63 9.05
N GLY A 116 -0.09 0.78 9.54
CA GLY A 116 -0.40 1.37 10.84
C GLY A 116 -0.60 0.29 11.90
N SER A 117 -1.83 -0.19 12.02
CA SER A 117 -2.20 -1.22 13.01
C SER A 117 -3.38 -2.06 12.54
N ILE A 118 -3.52 -3.23 13.11
CA ILE A 118 -4.75 -4.03 13.04
C ILE A 118 -5.82 -3.33 13.89
N THR A 119 -7.02 -3.19 13.35
CA THR A 119 -8.15 -2.58 14.06
C THR A 119 -9.22 -3.59 14.47
N ALA A 120 -9.35 -4.69 13.72
CA ALA A 120 -10.25 -5.78 14.08
C ALA A 120 -9.81 -7.12 13.45
N ILE A 121 -10.09 -8.21 14.16
CA ILE A 121 -9.99 -9.59 13.67
C ILE A 121 -11.31 -10.29 13.95
N ARG A 122 -12.00 -10.70 12.90
CA ARG A 122 -13.27 -11.46 13.00
C ARG A 122 -13.05 -12.87 12.46
N ILE A 123 -12.99 -13.84 13.37
CA ILE A 123 -12.97 -15.27 13.00
C ILE A 123 -14.39 -15.69 12.65
N MET A 124 -14.56 -16.32 11.49
CA MET A 124 -15.86 -16.84 11.04
C MET A 124 -16.21 -18.12 11.81
N SER A 125 -17.51 -18.51 11.79
CA SER A 125 -18.04 -19.65 12.54
C SER A 125 -17.34 -20.98 12.22
N SER A 126 -16.82 -21.14 11.00
CA SER A 126 -16.04 -22.31 10.59
C SER A 126 -14.67 -22.43 11.32
N GLY A 127 -14.20 -21.36 11.97
CA GLY A 127 -12.93 -21.31 12.69
C GLY A 127 -11.68 -21.36 11.82
N ASN A 128 -11.81 -21.55 10.51
CA ASN A 128 -10.73 -21.62 9.54
C ASN A 128 -10.70 -20.43 8.57
N LYS A 129 -11.58 -19.45 8.72
CA LYS A 129 -11.65 -18.23 7.92
C LYS A 129 -11.69 -17.02 8.84
N ALA A 130 -11.07 -15.93 8.42
CA ALA A 130 -11.10 -14.67 9.15
C ALA A 130 -11.12 -13.46 8.22
N ILE A 131 -11.72 -12.38 8.74
CA ILE A 131 -11.67 -11.05 8.15
C ILE A 131 -10.84 -10.20 9.09
N VAL A 132 -9.86 -9.50 8.54
CA VAL A 132 -8.99 -8.60 9.30
C VAL A 132 -9.11 -7.20 8.73
N GLU A 133 -9.41 -6.25 9.60
CA GLU A 133 -9.37 -4.82 9.29
C GLU A 133 -8.05 -4.23 9.81
N TYR A 134 -7.43 -3.40 8.99
CA TYR A 134 -6.22 -2.68 9.38
C TYR A 134 -6.21 -1.29 8.76
N ILE A 135 -5.40 -0.41 9.32
CA ILE A 135 -5.19 0.92 8.79
C ILE A 135 -3.79 1.07 8.21
N THR A 136 -3.69 1.91 7.19
CA THR A 136 -2.42 2.45 6.69
C THR A 136 -2.36 3.96 6.93
N ILE A 137 -1.15 4.48 7.05
CA ILE A 137 -0.88 5.91 7.27
C ILE A 137 -0.06 6.42 6.09
N ARG A 138 -0.49 7.51 5.47
CA ARG A 138 0.21 8.17 4.37
C ARG A 138 1.09 9.31 4.87
N LYS A 139 2.40 9.11 4.80
CA LYS A 139 3.41 10.13 5.08
C LYS A 139 3.56 11.01 3.85
N LYS A 140 2.78 12.09 3.80
CA LYS A 140 2.74 13.05 2.70
C LYS A 140 4.07 13.77 2.52
N ASN A 141 4.44 14.00 1.27
CA ASN A 141 5.52 14.93 0.92
C ASN A 141 4.95 16.22 0.30
N ILE A 142 5.84 17.09 -0.17
CA ILE A 142 5.47 18.39 -0.71
C ILE A 142 4.52 18.31 -1.92
N PHE A 143 4.65 17.26 -2.75
CA PHE A 143 3.82 17.06 -3.94
C PHE A 143 2.39 16.62 -3.63
N ALA A 144 2.07 16.22 -2.39
CA ALA A 144 0.69 15.97 -1.99
C ALA A 144 -0.22 17.20 -2.17
N ALA A 145 0.36 18.41 -2.15
CA ALA A 145 -0.33 19.66 -2.43
C ALA A 145 -0.87 19.77 -3.88
N ALA A 146 -0.35 18.96 -4.81
CA ALA A 146 -0.83 18.91 -6.20
C ALA A 146 -2.21 18.23 -6.33
N ILE A 147 -2.66 17.50 -5.30
CA ILE A 147 -3.92 16.76 -5.33
C ILE A 147 -5.07 17.70 -4.97
N LYS A 148 -5.92 18.01 -5.94
CA LYS A 148 -7.00 18.99 -5.84
C LYS A 148 -7.91 18.82 -4.61
N ASN A 149 -8.26 17.58 -4.26
CA ASN A 149 -9.16 17.28 -3.13
C ASN A 149 -8.41 16.83 -1.87
N GLY A 150 -7.09 17.03 -1.86
CA GLY A 150 -6.22 16.55 -0.80
C GLY A 150 -6.02 15.03 -0.82
N LEU A 151 -5.07 14.56 -0.04
CA LEU A 151 -4.77 13.15 0.16
C LEU A 151 -5.21 12.76 1.57
N LYS A 152 -6.00 11.70 1.74
CA LYS A 152 -6.36 11.20 3.06
C LYS A 152 -5.11 10.71 3.80
N ASP A 153 -5.00 11.03 5.08
CA ASP A 153 -3.86 10.63 5.91
C ASP A 153 -3.90 9.15 6.30
N THR A 154 -5.12 8.64 6.50
CA THR A 154 -5.34 7.25 6.94
C THR A 154 -6.33 6.57 6.00
N LEU A 155 -6.07 5.31 5.69
CA LEU A 155 -6.99 4.43 4.96
C LEU A 155 -7.28 3.19 5.80
N THR A 156 -8.52 2.72 5.73
CA THR A 156 -8.94 1.43 6.27
C THR A 156 -8.98 0.40 5.16
N HIS A 157 -8.44 -0.76 5.43
CA HIS A 157 -8.39 -1.91 4.53
C HIS A 157 -9.06 -3.11 5.19
N GLU A 158 -9.72 -3.93 4.38
CA GLU A 158 -10.25 -5.21 4.77
C GLU A 158 -9.58 -6.30 3.95
N VAL A 159 -9.07 -7.32 4.62
CA VAL A 159 -8.40 -8.47 3.99
C VAL A 159 -8.91 -9.78 4.59
N TYR A 160 -8.74 -10.84 3.82
CA TYR A 160 -9.32 -12.13 4.11
C TYR A 160 -8.23 -13.15 4.37
N PHE A 161 -8.46 -14.01 5.36
CA PHE A 161 -7.53 -15.08 5.72
C PHE A 161 -8.23 -16.42 5.68
N ILE A 162 -7.50 -17.44 5.24
CA ILE A 162 -7.90 -18.84 5.34
C ILE A 162 -6.81 -19.62 6.08
N ARG A 163 -7.23 -20.55 6.93
CA ARG A 163 -6.36 -21.50 7.60
C ARG A 163 -6.43 -22.86 6.91
N ASN A 164 -5.29 -23.35 6.48
CA ASN A 164 -5.08 -24.71 5.99
C ASN A 164 -4.10 -25.48 6.91
N GLU A 165 -3.60 -26.62 6.46
CA GLU A 165 -2.62 -27.44 7.20
C GLU A 165 -1.32 -26.71 7.50
N ASP A 166 -0.87 -25.83 6.59
CA ASP A 166 0.36 -25.02 6.74
C ASP A 166 0.17 -23.79 7.65
N GLY A 167 -1.06 -23.47 8.05
CA GLY A 167 -1.39 -22.31 8.88
C GLY A 167 -2.27 -21.26 8.15
N TRP A 168 -2.23 -20.04 8.63
CA TRP A 168 -3.00 -18.94 8.07
C TRP A 168 -2.34 -18.35 6.83
N LYS A 169 -3.14 -18.14 5.77
CA LYS A 169 -2.74 -17.51 4.51
C LYS A 169 -3.62 -16.31 4.20
N LEU A 170 -3.01 -15.21 3.73
CA LEU A 170 -3.70 -14.02 3.27
C LEU A 170 -4.24 -14.24 1.86
N LEU A 171 -5.52 -13.95 1.63
CA LEU A 171 -6.21 -13.96 0.34
C LEU A 171 -6.32 -12.53 -0.21
N TYR A 172 -6.33 -12.38 -1.54
CA TYR A 172 -6.41 -11.06 -2.17
C TYR A 172 -7.83 -10.58 -2.41
N LYS A 173 -8.77 -11.51 -2.60
CA LYS A 173 -10.14 -11.19 -3.00
C LYS A 173 -11.16 -11.91 -2.11
N LYS A 174 -12.27 -11.22 -1.86
CA LYS A 174 -13.41 -11.81 -1.17
C LYS A 174 -13.94 -13.06 -1.88
N SER A 175 -13.95 -13.05 -3.21
CA SER A 175 -14.36 -14.20 -4.03
C SER A 175 -13.53 -15.46 -3.78
N GLU A 176 -12.25 -15.34 -3.38
CA GLU A 176 -11.42 -16.50 -3.04
C GLU A 176 -11.94 -17.22 -1.77
N ILE A 177 -12.51 -16.48 -0.80
CA ILE A 177 -13.17 -17.08 0.37
C ILE A 177 -14.44 -17.83 -0.01
N GLU A 178 -15.21 -17.31 -0.95
CA GLU A 178 -16.47 -17.91 -1.41
C GLU A 178 -16.21 -19.20 -2.20
N PHE A 179 -15.17 -19.21 -3.04
CA PHE A 179 -14.75 -20.40 -3.79
C PHE A 179 -14.24 -21.53 -2.89
N LEU A 180 -13.62 -21.22 -1.76
CA LEU A 180 -13.09 -22.20 -0.81
C LEU A 180 -14.14 -22.63 0.24
N SER A 181 -15.42 -22.40 -0.03
CA SER A 181 -16.54 -22.70 0.88
C SER A 181 -17.25 -24.04 0.58
N PHE A 182 -16.67 -24.86 -0.32
CA PHE A 182 -17.18 -26.18 -0.67
C PHE A 182 -16.34 -27.30 -0.07
#